data_5c59a81c50ba383398213ea8b2745841
#
_entry.id   5c59a81c50ba383398213ea8b2745841
#
_cell.length_a   1.000
_cell.length_b   1.000
_cell.length_c   1.000
_cell.angle_alpha   90.00
_cell.angle_beta   90.00
_cell.angle_gamma   90.00
#
_symmetry.space_group_name_H-M   'P 1'
#
loop_
_entity.id
_entity.type
_entity.pdbx_description
1 polymer ?
#
loop_
_entity_poly.entity_id
_entity_poly.type
_entity_poly.pdbx_seq_one_letter_code
_entity_poly.pdbx_strand_id
1 'polypeptide(L)'
;MELVDEVEEDDILMNLIDKEVHQWICPGKVWLDTEGKRIQAHGGSIFYEKDLFYWYGENKEKTAPGNGIIQWGVRYYSSRDLYHWKDEGLLIPPDVENEKSLLHPSSKVERPHIVYNKLTRKYVCWMKVICDKEQLAIILVADQFTGPYMIVKSGFKPL
;
A
#
# COMPACT_ATOMS: atom_id res chain seq x y z
N MET A 1 28.75 -13.37 42.58
CA MET A 1 28.61 -14.27 41.42
C MET A 1 27.45 -13.72 40.63
N GLU A 2 27.80 -12.98 39.61
CA GLU A 2 26.97 -12.07 38.81
C GLU A 2 26.02 -12.84 37.90
N LEU A 3 24.72 -12.51 37.98
CA LEU A 3 23.69 -12.88 37.03
C LEU A 3 23.60 -11.76 35.98
N VAL A 4 24.66 -11.61 35.20
CA VAL A 4 24.68 -10.72 34.04
C VAL A 4 25.25 -11.57 32.94
N ASP A 5 24.43 -12.03 32.00
CA ASP A 5 24.88 -12.42 30.65
C ASP A 5 23.85 -13.21 29.83
N GLU A 6 22.71 -13.71 30.44
CA GLU A 6 21.71 -14.43 29.65
C GLU A 6 20.79 -13.51 28.82
N VAL A 7 20.64 -12.22 29.20
CA VAL A 7 19.75 -11.28 28.51
C VAL A 7 20.38 -10.70 27.24
N GLU A 8 21.71 -10.56 27.19
CA GLU A 8 22.39 -10.03 25.99
C GLU A 8 22.51 -11.06 24.85
N GLU A 9 22.64 -12.35 25.17
CA GLU A 9 22.71 -13.40 24.14
C GLU A 9 21.36 -13.60 23.43
N ASP A 10 20.25 -13.55 24.16
CA ASP A 10 18.91 -13.67 23.59
C ASP A 10 18.56 -12.46 22.72
N ASP A 11 18.94 -11.25 23.10
CA ASP A 11 18.74 -10.04 22.29
C ASP A 11 19.65 -10.03 21.05
N ILE A 12 20.85 -10.55 21.13
CA ILE A 12 21.75 -10.71 19.97
C ILE A 12 21.23 -11.79 19.04
N LEU A 13 20.75 -12.91 19.58
CA LEU A 13 20.17 -13.99 18.79
C LEU A 13 18.87 -13.57 18.12
N MET A 14 17.99 -12.83 18.82
CA MET A 14 16.77 -12.26 18.26
C MET A 14 17.09 -11.23 17.16
N ASN A 15 18.09 -10.37 17.34
CA ASN A 15 18.55 -9.43 16.32
C ASN A 15 19.20 -10.12 15.11
N LEU A 16 19.88 -11.25 15.29
CA LEU A 16 20.43 -12.05 14.19
C LEU A 16 19.33 -12.80 13.44
N ILE A 17 18.36 -13.36 14.18
CA ILE A 17 17.17 -14.00 13.60
C ILE A 17 16.32 -12.98 12.84
N ASP A 18 16.12 -11.78 13.38
CA ASP A 18 15.42 -10.70 12.69
C ASP A 18 16.16 -10.23 11.41
N LYS A 19 17.49 -10.14 11.44
CA LYS A 19 18.28 -9.85 10.25
C LYS A 19 18.22 -10.95 9.19
N GLU A 20 18.21 -12.23 9.61
CA GLU A 20 18.04 -13.35 8.68
C GLU A 20 16.59 -13.44 8.13
N VAL A 21 15.58 -13.15 8.93
CA VAL A 21 14.17 -13.11 8.49
C VAL A 21 13.96 -12.04 7.42
N HIS A 22 14.74 -10.96 7.43
CA HIS A 22 14.73 -9.94 6.38
C HIS A 22 15.45 -10.35 5.07
N GLN A 23 16.06 -11.51 4.99
CA GLN A 23 16.74 -12.00 3.79
C GLN A 23 15.92 -13.02 2.98
N TRP A 24 14.73 -13.41 3.44
CA TRP A 24 13.92 -14.45 2.81
C TRP A 24 12.44 -14.09 2.80
N ILE A 25 11.78 -14.34 1.68
CA ILE A 25 10.33 -14.28 1.63
C ILE A 25 9.77 -15.44 2.44
N CYS A 26 9.22 -15.15 3.61
CA CYS A 26 8.64 -16.14 4.52
C CYS A 26 7.10 -16.13 4.37
N PRO A 27 6.51 -17.08 3.60
CA PRO A 27 5.06 -17.17 3.46
C PRO A 27 4.38 -17.30 4.83
N GLY A 28 3.31 -16.51 5.04
CA GLY A 28 2.55 -16.52 6.29
C GLY A 28 3.12 -15.64 7.41
N LYS A 29 4.29 -15.05 7.23
CA LYS A 29 4.82 -14.03 8.14
C LYS A 29 4.38 -12.62 7.70
N VAL A 30 4.35 -11.70 8.67
CA VAL A 30 4.13 -10.28 8.37
C VAL A 30 5.33 -9.78 7.58
N TRP A 31 5.07 -9.15 6.42
CA TRP A 31 6.14 -8.53 5.63
C TRP A 31 6.39 -7.12 6.15
N LEU A 32 7.66 -6.83 6.45
CA LEU A 32 8.09 -5.55 7.00
C LEU A 32 8.83 -4.74 5.93
N ASP A 33 8.76 -3.44 6.06
CA ASP A 33 9.57 -2.51 5.27
C ASP A 33 10.99 -2.37 5.85
N THR A 34 11.83 -1.56 5.21
CA THR A 34 13.23 -1.34 5.63
C THR A 34 13.37 -0.63 6.98
N GLU A 35 12.28 -0.14 7.55
CA GLU A 35 12.23 0.44 8.90
C GLU A 35 11.62 -0.51 9.94
N GLY A 36 11.29 -1.76 9.55
CA GLY A 36 10.68 -2.75 10.42
C GLY A 36 9.18 -2.55 10.65
N LYS A 37 8.52 -1.72 9.85
CA LYS A 37 7.07 -1.52 9.93
C LYS A 37 6.34 -2.45 8.98
N ARG A 38 5.14 -2.87 9.37
CA ARG A 38 4.29 -3.72 8.53
C ARG A 38 3.94 -3.02 7.21
N ILE A 39 4.17 -3.71 6.09
CA ILE A 39 3.76 -3.24 4.77
C ILE A 39 2.24 -3.19 4.66
N GLN A 40 1.74 -2.06 4.15
CA GLN A 40 0.32 -1.73 3.96
C GLN A 40 0.03 -1.60 2.46
N ALA A 41 0.03 -2.73 1.74
CA ALA A 41 -0.22 -2.80 0.30
C ALA A 41 -1.24 -3.89 -0.04
N HIS A 42 -2.42 -3.85 0.61
CA HIS A 42 -3.45 -4.86 0.43
C HIS A 42 -4.05 -4.80 -0.97
N GLY A 43 -4.31 -5.97 -1.56
CA GLY A 43 -4.98 -6.12 -2.85
C GLY A 43 -4.36 -5.32 -3.99
N GLY A 44 -3.11 -4.95 -3.84
CA GLY A 44 -2.38 -4.08 -4.75
C GLY A 44 -1.64 -4.80 -5.86
N SER A 45 -0.67 -4.10 -6.44
CA SER A 45 0.11 -4.58 -7.57
C SER A 45 1.53 -4.03 -7.51
N ILE A 46 2.39 -4.53 -8.40
CA ILE A 46 3.76 -4.03 -8.58
C ILE A 46 3.85 -3.36 -9.94
N PHE A 47 4.46 -2.19 -9.97
CA PHE A 47 4.79 -1.44 -11.17
C PHE A 47 6.31 -1.29 -11.27
N TYR A 48 6.88 -1.44 -12.47
CA TYR A 48 8.30 -1.29 -12.70
C TYR A 48 8.58 -0.10 -13.61
N GLU A 49 9.40 0.82 -13.15
CA GLU A 49 9.83 1.98 -13.93
C GLU A 49 11.20 2.48 -13.43
N LYS A 50 12.08 2.88 -14.37
CA LYS A 50 13.39 3.50 -14.09
C LYS A 50 14.23 2.70 -13.08
N ASP A 51 14.32 1.39 -13.29
CA ASP A 51 15.08 0.44 -12.49
C ASP A 51 14.64 0.33 -11.02
N LEU A 52 13.36 0.69 -10.75
CA LEU A 52 12.70 0.53 -9.47
C LEU A 52 11.39 -0.23 -9.63
N PHE A 53 11.15 -1.13 -8.67
CA PHE A 53 9.85 -1.75 -8.45
C PHE A 53 9.08 -0.90 -7.45
N TYR A 54 7.81 -0.67 -7.72
CA TYR A 54 6.89 0.02 -6.84
C TYR A 54 5.76 -0.93 -6.46
N TRP A 55 5.71 -1.34 -5.20
CA TRP A 55 4.60 -2.10 -4.66
C TRP A 55 3.62 -1.14 -4.01
N TYR A 56 2.39 -1.14 -4.46
CA TYR A 56 1.34 -0.25 -3.96
C TYR A 56 0.06 -1.04 -3.70
N GLY A 57 -0.76 -0.55 -2.76
CA GLY A 57 -2.02 -1.19 -2.40
C GLY A 57 -2.80 -0.38 -1.38
N GLU A 58 -3.94 -0.93 -0.98
CA GLU A 58 -4.80 -0.32 0.03
C GLU A 58 -4.05 -0.20 1.36
N ASN A 59 -4.06 0.98 1.93
CA ASN A 59 -3.55 1.21 3.27
C ASN A 59 -4.67 0.99 4.31
N LYS A 60 -4.44 0.06 5.22
CA LYS A 60 -5.35 -0.30 6.33
C LYS A 60 -4.79 0.09 7.70
N GLU A 61 -3.71 0.88 7.76
CA GLU A 61 -3.02 1.17 9.03
C GLU A 61 -3.91 1.81 10.11
N LYS A 62 -4.93 2.59 9.68
CA LYS A 62 -5.87 3.24 10.60
C LYS A 62 -7.20 2.51 10.74
N THR A 63 -7.38 1.38 10.07
CA THR A 63 -8.61 0.59 10.15
C THR A 63 -8.65 -0.20 11.45
N ALA A 64 -9.69 0.01 12.26
CA ALA A 64 -9.94 -0.73 13.48
C ALA A 64 -11.44 -1.00 13.64
N PRO A 65 -11.84 -2.07 14.35
CA PRO A 65 -13.24 -2.37 14.58
C PRO A 65 -14.00 -1.16 15.17
N GLY A 66 -15.09 -0.75 14.52
CA GLY A 66 -16.01 0.27 15.04
C GLY A 66 -15.55 1.73 14.87
N ASN A 67 -14.37 2.01 14.33
CA ASN A 67 -13.90 3.40 14.17
C ASN A 67 -14.38 4.10 12.88
N GLY A 68 -15.11 3.41 12.01
CA GLY A 68 -15.64 3.96 10.76
C GLY A 68 -14.61 4.16 9.64
N ILE A 69 -13.33 3.87 9.90
CA ILE A 69 -12.26 3.99 8.90
C ILE A 69 -12.09 2.64 8.21
N ILE A 70 -12.38 2.59 6.92
CA ILE A 70 -12.31 1.38 6.09
C ILE A 70 -11.00 1.32 5.30
N GLN A 71 -10.45 2.48 4.93
CA GLN A 71 -9.20 2.62 4.19
C GLN A 71 -8.51 3.95 4.55
N TRP A 72 -7.20 4.04 4.32
CA TRP A 72 -6.43 5.27 4.51
C TRP A 72 -5.61 5.60 3.25
N GLY A 73 -6.27 5.54 2.09
CA GLY A 73 -5.67 5.79 0.80
C GLY A 73 -4.89 4.59 0.24
N VAL A 74 -4.08 4.85 -0.76
CA VAL A 74 -3.16 3.89 -1.36
C VAL A 74 -1.75 4.24 -0.92
N ARG A 75 -1.07 3.29 -0.26
CA ARG A 75 0.33 3.42 0.13
C ARG A 75 1.23 2.74 -0.88
N TYR A 76 2.47 3.20 -1.02
CA TYR A 76 3.41 2.57 -1.90
C TYR A 76 4.81 2.48 -1.32
N TYR A 77 5.57 1.54 -1.85
CA TYR A 77 6.91 1.21 -1.44
C TYR A 77 7.79 1.06 -2.67
N SER A 78 9.06 1.39 -2.57
CA SER A 78 10.03 1.17 -3.63
C SER A 78 11.04 0.09 -3.28
N SER A 79 11.51 -0.65 -4.29
CA SER A 79 12.53 -1.68 -4.14
C SER A 79 13.37 -1.82 -5.42
N ARG A 80 14.63 -2.26 -5.27
CA ARG A 80 15.50 -2.65 -6.40
C ARG A 80 15.56 -4.15 -6.61
N ASP A 81 15.13 -4.94 -5.62
CA ASP A 81 15.33 -6.38 -5.56
C ASP A 81 14.05 -7.18 -5.28
N LEU A 82 12.88 -6.51 -5.18
CA LEU A 82 11.57 -7.08 -4.81
C LEU A 82 11.55 -7.66 -3.38
N TYR A 83 12.53 -7.31 -2.59
CA TYR A 83 12.79 -7.90 -1.29
C TYR A 83 12.80 -6.84 -0.19
N HIS A 84 13.67 -5.86 -0.32
CA HIS A 84 13.78 -4.73 0.59
C HIS A 84 12.89 -3.59 0.09
N TRP A 85 11.81 -3.34 0.83
CA TRP A 85 10.81 -2.35 0.47
C TRP A 85 10.92 -1.11 1.35
N LYS A 86 11.29 0.00 0.74
CA LYS A 86 11.29 1.30 1.40
C LYS A 86 9.91 1.93 1.32
N ASP A 87 9.37 2.38 2.45
CA ASP A 87 8.12 3.14 2.50
C ASP A 87 8.29 4.52 1.85
N GLU A 88 7.48 4.83 0.86
CA GLU A 88 7.46 6.12 0.16
C GLU A 88 6.21 6.96 0.53
N GLY A 89 5.36 6.46 1.44
CA GLY A 89 4.17 7.14 1.92
C GLY A 89 2.91 6.87 1.11
N LEU A 90 2.02 7.85 1.04
CA LEU A 90 0.74 7.73 0.34
C LEU A 90 0.88 8.12 -1.14
N LEU A 91 0.58 7.18 -2.01
CA LEU A 91 0.49 7.38 -3.46
C LEU A 91 -0.80 8.12 -3.84
N ILE A 92 -1.90 7.70 -3.21
CA ILE A 92 -3.21 8.35 -3.34
C ILE A 92 -3.72 8.58 -1.91
N PRO A 93 -3.67 9.82 -1.41
CA PRO A 93 -4.14 10.12 -0.07
C PRO A 93 -5.68 10.00 0.02
N PRO A 94 -6.21 9.75 1.23
CA PRO A 94 -7.65 9.82 1.45
C PRO A 94 -8.12 11.28 1.37
N ASP A 95 -9.35 11.48 0.93
CA ASP A 95 -10.03 12.77 0.96
C ASP A 95 -10.84 12.88 2.26
N VAL A 96 -10.20 13.40 3.30
CA VAL A 96 -10.79 13.47 4.65
C VAL A 96 -11.79 14.62 4.81
N GLU A 97 -11.72 15.64 3.95
CA GLU A 97 -12.54 16.85 4.05
C GLU A 97 -13.91 16.68 3.39
N ASN A 98 -14.04 15.74 2.48
CA ASN A 98 -15.27 15.53 1.72
C ASN A 98 -15.87 14.14 1.99
N GLU A 99 -16.83 14.07 2.90
CA GLU A 99 -17.51 12.82 3.26
C GLU A 99 -18.21 12.11 2.08
N LYS A 100 -18.52 12.85 1.00
CA LYS A 100 -19.13 12.31 -0.22
C LYS A 100 -18.08 11.80 -1.22
N SER A 101 -16.82 12.02 -0.96
CA SER A 101 -15.75 11.55 -1.82
C SER A 101 -15.65 10.04 -1.79
N LEU A 102 -15.45 9.42 -2.96
CA LEU A 102 -15.15 8.00 -3.04
C LEU A 102 -13.78 7.64 -2.44
N LEU A 103 -12.93 8.62 -2.18
CA LEU A 103 -11.66 8.46 -1.48
C LEU A 103 -11.76 8.78 0.02
N HIS A 104 -12.96 9.11 0.54
CA HIS A 104 -13.13 9.34 1.97
C HIS A 104 -12.79 8.07 2.78
N PRO A 105 -12.21 8.19 3.98
CA PRO A 105 -11.81 7.04 4.80
C PRO A 105 -12.91 6.00 5.07
N SER A 106 -14.19 6.40 5.09
CA SER A 106 -15.33 5.49 5.26
C SER A 106 -15.73 4.74 3.97
N SER A 107 -15.17 5.11 2.82
CA SER A 107 -15.49 4.48 1.54
C SER A 107 -14.77 3.15 1.39
N LYS A 108 -15.44 2.18 0.74
CA LYS A 108 -14.83 0.89 0.39
C LYS A 108 -14.19 0.98 -0.98
N VAL A 109 -12.96 1.46 -1.03
CA VAL A 109 -12.16 1.48 -2.26
C VAL A 109 -11.12 0.38 -2.15
N GLU A 110 -11.01 -0.45 -3.18
CA GLU A 110 -10.20 -1.67 -3.16
C GLU A 110 -9.45 -1.87 -4.48
N ARG A 111 -8.37 -2.64 -4.42
CA ARG A 111 -7.63 -3.19 -5.55
C ARG A 111 -7.14 -2.12 -6.54
N PRO A 112 -6.29 -1.17 -6.11
CA PRO A 112 -5.67 -0.23 -7.02
C PRO A 112 -4.82 -0.98 -8.05
N HIS A 113 -4.99 -0.62 -9.35
CA HIS A 113 -4.18 -1.13 -10.42
C HIS A 113 -3.78 -0.01 -11.36
N ILE A 114 -2.48 0.22 -11.52
CA ILE A 114 -1.93 1.33 -12.30
C ILE A 114 -1.33 0.79 -13.59
N VAL A 115 -1.69 1.43 -14.70
CA VAL A 115 -1.08 1.19 -16.01
C VAL A 115 -0.63 2.51 -16.63
N TYR A 116 0.48 2.48 -17.37
CA TYR A 116 0.92 3.62 -18.16
C TYR A 116 0.28 3.59 -19.55
N ASN A 117 -0.51 4.61 -19.88
CA ASN A 117 -1.12 4.76 -21.19
C ASN A 117 -0.17 5.53 -22.11
N LYS A 118 0.43 4.83 -23.07
CA LYS A 118 1.40 5.40 -24.00
C LYS A 118 0.82 6.48 -24.93
N LEU A 119 -0.46 6.40 -25.27
CA LEU A 119 -1.13 7.37 -26.15
C LEU A 119 -1.34 8.71 -25.43
N THR A 120 -1.83 8.67 -24.24
CA THR A 120 -2.10 9.89 -23.43
C THR A 120 -0.91 10.32 -22.60
N ARG A 121 0.11 9.45 -22.47
CA ARG A 121 1.28 9.62 -21.58
C ARG A 121 0.88 9.88 -20.13
N LYS A 122 -0.18 9.19 -19.67
CA LYS A 122 -0.70 9.29 -18.30
C LYS A 122 -0.59 7.94 -17.59
N TYR A 123 -0.41 8.00 -16.30
CA TYR A 123 -0.62 6.86 -15.41
C TYR A 123 -2.11 6.81 -15.07
N VAL A 124 -2.72 5.67 -15.31
CA VAL A 124 -4.15 5.44 -15.11
C VAL A 124 -4.32 4.42 -14.00
N CYS A 125 -4.91 4.83 -12.90
CA CYS A 125 -5.24 3.95 -11.78
C CYS A 125 -6.71 3.56 -11.83
N TRP A 126 -6.95 2.26 -11.87
CA TRP A 126 -8.26 1.66 -11.71
C TRP A 126 -8.43 1.18 -10.29
N MET A 127 -9.57 1.48 -9.68
CA MET A 127 -9.92 0.93 -8.38
C MET A 127 -11.38 0.47 -8.38
N LYS A 128 -11.66 -0.56 -7.61
CA LYS A 128 -13.01 -0.98 -7.29
C LYS A 128 -13.54 -0.09 -6.17
N VAL A 129 -14.79 0.31 -6.28
CA VAL A 129 -15.53 0.98 -5.20
C VAL A 129 -16.83 0.23 -4.94
N ILE A 130 -17.22 0.12 -3.67
CA ILE A 130 -18.48 -0.47 -3.28
C ILE A 130 -19.36 0.68 -2.74
N CYS A 131 -20.47 0.92 -3.43
CA CYS A 131 -21.47 1.91 -3.08
C CYS A 131 -22.86 1.26 -3.11
N ASP A 132 -23.63 1.38 -2.04
CA ASP A 132 -25.00 0.84 -1.94
C ASP A 132 -25.15 -0.63 -2.39
N LYS A 133 -24.17 -1.47 -2.01
CA LYS A 133 -24.07 -2.89 -2.38
C LYS A 133 -23.70 -3.14 -3.85
N GLU A 134 -23.56 -2.12 -4.68
CA GLU A 134 -23.04 -2.26 -6.03
C GLU A 134 -21.53 -2.20 -6.07
N GLN A 135 -20.92 -3.01 -6.94
CA GLN A 135 -19.49 -2.97 -7.24
C GLN A 135 -19.28 -2.12 -8.49
N LEU A 136 -18.65 -0.99 -8.31
CA LEU A 136 -18.41 0.00 -9.35
C LEU A 136 -16.91 0.19 -9.56
N ALA A 137 -16.54 0.85 -10.63
CA ALA A 137 -15.18 1.25 -10.89
C ALA A 137 -14.98 2.77 -10.74
N ILE A 138 -13.78 3.14 -10.35
CA ILE A 138 -13.28 4.51 -10.33
C ILE A 138 -11.97 4.56 -11.11
N ILE A 139 -11.78 5.60 -11.91
CA ILE A 139 -10.55 5.82 -12.68
C ILE A 139 -9.93 7.14 -12.22
N LEU A 140 -8.65 7.06 -11.87
CA LEU A 140 -7.83 8.24 -11.59
C LEU A 140 -6.69 8.31 -12.60
N VAL A 141 -6.21 9.53 -12.85
CA VAL A 141 -5.06 9.76 -13.73
C VAL A 141 -4.04 10.67 -13.08
N ALA A 142 -2.78 10.48 -13.45
CA ALA A 142 -1.66 11.33 -13.05
C ALA A 142 -0.67 11.49 -14.22
N ASP A 143 0.14 12.55 -14.16
CA ASP A 143 1.24 12.79 -15.11
C ASP A 143 2.50 11.99 -14.75
N GLN A 144 2.67 11.65 -13.48
CA GLN A 144 3.78 10.86 -12.95
C GLN A 144 3.23 9.67 -12.16
N PHE A 145 4.01 8.58 -12.08
CA PHE A 145 3.63 7.43 -11.26
C PHE A 145 3.34 7.82 -9.81
N THR A 146 4.12 8.73 -9.26
CA THR A 146 3.99 9.21 -7.88
C THR A 146 2.83 10.21 -7.67
N GLY A 147 2.02 10.48 -8.68
CA GLY A 147 0.87 11.37 -8.62
C GLY A 147 1.18 12.85 -8.91
N PRO A 148 0.31 13.80 -8.51
CA PRO A 148 -0.97 13.55 -7.86
C PRO A 148 -2.00 12.87 -8.77
N TYR A 149 -2.79 11.97 -8.22
CA TYR A 149 -3.87 11.28 -8.94
C TYR A 149 -5.20 12.02 -8.80
N MET A 150 -5.87 12.27 -9.91
CA MET A 150 -7.16 12.94 -9.97
C MET A 150 -8.24 12.00 -10.50
N ILE A 151 -9.41 11.95 -9.87
CA ILE A 151 -10.56 11.18 -10.35
C ILE A 151 -11.05 11.80 -11.66
N VAL A 152 -11.12 10.98 -12.72
CA VAL A 152 -11.64 11.39 -14.03
C VAL A 152 -12.94 10.69 -14.38
N LYS A 153 -13.22 9.54 -13.76
CA LYS A 153 -14.47 8.79 -13.94
C LYS A 153 -14.76 7.95 -12.71
N SER A 154 -16.03 7.87 -12.35
CA SER A 154 -16.47 7.08 -11.19
C SER A 154 -17.87 6.53 -11.38
N GLY A 155 -18.22 5.51 -10.58
CA GLY A 155 -19.59 5.02 -10.48
C GLY A 155 -20.12 4.27 -11.71
N PHE A 156 -19.26 3.56 -12.44
CA PHE A 156 -19.68 2.75 -13.58
C PHE A 156 -19.36 1.26 -13.37
N LYS A 157 -20.15 0.41 -14.00
CA LYS A 157 -19.88 -1.05 -14.03
C LYS A 157 -18.87 -1.32 -15.16
N PRO A 158 -17.77 -2.02 -14.89
CA PRO A 158 -16.95 -2.59 -15.96
C PRO A 158 -17.81 -3.55 -16.78
N LEU A 159 -17.64 -3.54 -18.10
CA LEU A 159 -18.29 -4.48 -19.01
C LEU A 159 -17.82 -5.91 -18.76
#